data_af6b8a6abc2ed1270d87ef3148181314
#
_entry.id   af6b8a6abc2ed1270d87ef3148181314
#
_cell.length_a   1.000
_cell.length_b   1.000
_cell.length_c   1.000
_cell.angle_alpha   90.00
_cell.angle_beta   90.00
_cell.angle_gamma   90.00
#
_symmetry.space_group_name_H-M   'P 1'
#
loop_
_entity.id
_entity.type
_entity.pdbx_description
1 polymer ?
#
loop_
_entity_poly.entity_id
_entity_poly.type
_entity_poly.pdbx_seq_one_letter_code
_entity_poly.pdbx_strand_id
1 'polypeptide(L)'
;MEITLMQGIGLALMAVVVGLDFWLEALFIFRPIIVSTLTGMILGDLQLGLVCGGITELAFAGLTPAGGTQPPNPVLAGVMSVVIAYITGQGAEASMALALPFSFFMKGADKAADEADIKGIYKTNIICTCIIAALYAVIVFLCAYAAQDGMKALVESLPAWLTHAFEVAGGILPAVGFAMLLRVMLKFEFIPYLLIGFVIACFLDYSNLLPIAIVGVALALLVYNIEEKIGAAKTVAEEDFEDGI
;
A
#
# COMPACT_ATOMS: atom_id res chain seq x y z
N MET A 1 -4.22 -23.84 6.94
CA MET A 1 -5.70 -23.95 6.86
C MET A 1 -6.07 -24.10 5.41
N GLU A 2 -7.24 -24.65 5.11
CA GLU A 2 -7.71 -24.80 3.71
C GLU A 2 -8.78 -23.75 3.41
N ILE A 3 -8.77 -23.22 2.19
CA ILE A 3 -9.76 -22.25 1.73
C ILE A 3 -10.89 -23.03 1.06
N THR A 4 -12.11 -22.81 1.51
CA THR A 4 -13.31 -23.43 0.95
C THR A 4 -13.69 -22.81 -0.39
N LEU A 5 -14.44 -23.55 -1.22
CA LEU A 5 -14.94 -23.04 -2.50
C LEU A 5 -15.72 -21.71 -2.35
N MET A 6 -16.55 -21.59 -1.30
CA MET A 6 -17.32 -20.35 -1.07
C MET A 6 -16.44 -19.18 -0.74
N GLN A 7 -15.38 -19.39 0.06
CA GLN A 7 -14.37 -18.37 0.34
C GLN A 7 -13.60 -17.98 -0.93
N GLY A 8 -13.21 -18.96 -1.76
CA GLY A 8 -12.53 -18.70 -3.04
C GLY A 8 -13.39 -17.87 -4.00
N ILE A 9 -14.68 -18.16 -4.12
CA ILE A 9 -15.63 -17.36 -4.90
C ILE A 9 -15.79 -15.96 -4.29
N GLY A 10 -15.92 -15.86 -2.96
CA GLY A 10 -16.00 -14.59 -2.26
C GLY A 10 -14.78 -13.70 -2.50
N LEU A 11 -13.57 -14.27 -2.43
CA LEU A 11 -12.32 -13.58 -2.73
C LEU A 11 -12.27 -13.11 -4.19
N ALA A 12 -12.68 -13.94 -5.14
CA ALA A 12 -12.72 -13.59 -6.55
C ALA A 12 -13.68 -12.43 -6.82
N LEU A 13 -14.89 -12.46 -6.26
CA LEU A 13 -15.86 -11.37 -6.39
C LEU A 13 -15.38 -10.08 -5.74
N MET A 14 -14.80 -10.16 -4.55
CA MET A 14 -14.19 -9.01 -3.86
C MET A 14 -13.06 -8.42 -4.71
N ALA A 15 -12.17 -9.26 -5.25
CA ALA A 15 -11.06 -8.82 -6.08
C ALA A 15 -11.52 -8.13 -7.37
N VAL A 16 -12.65 -8.56 -7.97
CA VAL A 16 -13.26 -7.87 -9.10
C VAL A 16 -13.69 -6.45 -8.70
N VAL A 17 -14.44 -6.31 -7.61
CA VAL A 17 -14.96 -5.01 -7.16
C VAL A 17 -13.81 -4.04 -6.85
N VAL A 18 -12.84 -4.50 -6.08
CA VAL A 18 -11.69 -3.68 -5.67
C VAL A 18 -10.73 -3.44 -6.84
N GLY A 19 -10.58 -4.42 -7.74
CA GLY A 19 -9.79 -4.27 -8.95
C GLY A 19 -10.39 -3.27 -9.94
N LEU A 20 -11.72 -3.21 -10.06
CA LEU A 20 -12.42 -2.18 -10.82
C LEU A 20 -12.23 -0.79 -10.18
N ASP A 21 -12.27 -0.71 -8.85
CA ASP A 21 -11.98 0.55 -8.15
C ASP A 21 -10.53 1.03 -8.38
N PHE A 22 -9.58 0.10 -8.41
CA PHE A 22 -8.19 0.41 -8.75
C PHE A 22 -8.03 0.96 -10.18
N TRP A 23 -8.80 0.41 -11.12
CA TRP A 23 -8.81 0.89 -12.51
C TRP A 23 -9.49 2.24 -12.69
N LEU A 24 -10.58 2.47 -11.94
CA LEU A 24 -11.37 3.70 -12.03
C LEU A 24 -10.89 4.80 -11.07
N GLU A 25 -10.04 4.45 -10.09
CA GLU A 25 -9.59 5.34 -9.00
C GLU A 25 -10.74 6.13 -8.33
N ALA A 26 -11.89 5.45 -8.13
CA ALA A 26 -13.11 6.10 -7.73
C ALA A 26 -13.29 6.25 -6.21
N LEU A 27 -13.06 5.16 -5.45
CA LEU A 27 -13.36 5.08 -4.02
C LEU A 27 -12.12 4.85 -3.16
N PHE A 28 -10.98 4.53 -3.77
CA PHE A 28 -9.72 4.20 -3.10
C PHE A 28 -9.79 2.99 -2.15
N ILE A 29 -10.76 2.10 -2.34
CA ILE A 29 -10.88 0.85 -1.58
C ILE A 29 -9.87 -0.22 -2.02
N PHE A 30 -9.14 0.03 -3.11
CA PHE A 30 -8.05 -0.81 -3.59
C PHE A 30 -6.77 -0.75 -2.72
N ARG A 31 -6.74 0.11 -1.69
CA ARG A 31 -5.59 0.20 -0.78
C ARG A 31 -5.34 -1.13 -0.08
N PRO A 32 -4.07 -1.59 0.01
CA PRO A 32 -3.73 -2.90 0.55
C PRO A 32 -4.33 -3.18 1.93
N ILE A 33 -4.38 -2.19 2.81
CA ILE A 33 -4.97 -2.36 4.14
C ILE A 33 -6.45 -2.72 4.08
N ILE A 34 -7.21 -2.12 3.17
CA ILE A 34 -8.65 -2.40 3.00
C ILE A 34 -8.82 -3.78 2.36
N VAL A 35 -8.09 -4.05 1.28
CA VAL A 35 -8.14 -5.31 0.54
C VAL A 35 -7.81 -6.49 1.43
N SER A 36 -6.71 -6.40 2.19
CA SER A 36 -6.28 -7.44 3.11
C SER A 36 -7.27 -7.64 4.25
N THR A 37 -7.86 -6.56 4.78
CA THR A 37 -8.89 -6.65 5.82
C THR A 37 -10.11 -7.38 5.30
N LEU A 38 -10.62 -7.03 4.09
CA LEU A 38 -11.73 -7.72 3.45
C LEU A 38 -11.40 -9.20 3.17
N THR A 39 -10.17 -9.49 2.74
CA THR A 39 -9.70 -10.86 2.55
C THR A 39 -9.73 -11.65 3.85
N GLY A 40 -9.22 -11.07 4.95
CA GLY A 40 -9.26 -11.68 6.28
C GLY A 40 -10.69 -11.92 6.77
N MET A 41 -11.60 -10.99 6.53
CA MET A 41 -13.03 -11.17 6.85
C MET A 41 -13.65 -12.36 6.10
N ILE A 42 -13.39 -12.51 4.81
CA ILE A 42 -13.90 -13.63 3.99
C ILE A 42 -13.30 -14.96 4.46
N LEU A 43 -12.03 -14.98 4.84
CA LEU A 43 -11.36 -16.18 5.36
C LEU A 43 -11.74 -16.52 6.80
N GLY A 44 -12.33 -15.58 7.54
CA GLY A 44 -12.72 -15.75 8.93
C GLY A 44 -11.60 -15.41 9.94
N ASP A 45 -10.55 -14.78 9.49
CA ASP A 45 -9.44 -14.30 10.35
C ASP A 45 -9.16 -12.81 10.08
N LEU A 46 -9.95 -11.96 10.73
CA LEU A 46 -9.86 -10.51 10.61
C LEU A 46 -8.51 -9.98 11.12
N GLN A 47 -7.98 -10.58 12.19
CA GLN A 47 -6.71 -10.16 12.79
C GLN A 47 -5.56 -10.38 11.81
N LEU A 48 -5.51 -11.54 11.17
CA LEU A 48 -4.52 -11.83 10.12
C LEU A 48 -4.63 -10.83 8.97
N GLY A 49 -5.87 -10.55 8.52
CA GLY A 49 -6.13 -9.56 7.47
C GLY A 49 -5.60 -8.16 7.81
N LEU A 50 -5.83 -7.69 9.04
CA LEU A 50 -5.36 -6.38 9.51
C LEU A 50 -3.82 -6.31 9.60
N VAL A 51 -3.18 -7.34 10.14
CA VAL A 51 -1.72 -7.38 10.28
C VAL A 51 -1.04 -7.40 8.91
N CYS A 52 -1.44 -8.32 8.03
CA CYS A 52 -0.92 -8.37 6.66
C CYS A 52 -1.20 -7.07 5.90
N GLY A 53 -2.39 -6.51 6.09
CA GLY A 53 -2.80 -5.25 5.47
C GLY A 53 -1.96 -4.08 5.91
N GLY A 54 -1.68 -3.95 7.19
CA GLY A 54 -0.83 -2.89 7.73
C GLY A 54 0.58 -2.94 7.17
N ILE A 55 1.20 -4.11 7.13
CA ILE A 55 2.56 -4.30 6.58
C ILE A 55 2.58 -4.02 5.08
N THR A 56 1.60 -4.55 4.34
CA THR A 56 1.51 -4.32 2.89
C THR A 56 1.24 -2.86 2.57
N GLU A 57 0.37 -2.18 3.33
CA GLU A 57 0.10 -0.76 3.18
C GLU A 57 1.37 0.09 3.39
N LEU A 58 2.14 -0.20 4.43
CA LEU A 58 3.41 0.48 4.70
C LEU A 58 4.42 0.28 3.56
N ALA A 59 4.50 -0.92 2.99
CA ALA A 59 5.35 -1.19 1.83
C ALA A 59 4.91 -0.39 0.60
N PHE A 60 3.61 -0.15 0.43
CA PHE A 60 3.05 0.62 -0.68
C PHE A 60 2.95 2.13 -0.40
N ALA A 61 3.22 2.60 0.82
CA ALA A 61 3.06 4.00 1.20
C ALA A 61 3.84 4.99 0.33
N GLY A 62 5.04 4.60 -0.15
CA GLY A 62 5.86 5.41 -1.05
C GLY A 62 5.70 5.13 -2.53
N LEU A 63 4.89 4.13 -2.89
CA LEU A 63 4.70 3.68 -4.28
C LEU A 63 3.49 4.41 -4.91
N THR A 64 3.59 5.72 -5.04
CA THR A 64 2.61 6.48 -5.82
C THR A 64 3.01 6.52 -7.28
N PRO A 65 2.06 6.48 -8.24
CA PRO A 65 2.37 6.63 -9.66
C PRO A 65 2.92 8.03 -9.90
N ALA A 66 4.23 8.13 -10.00
CA ALA A 66 4.93 9.37 -10.32
C ALA A 66 5.68 9.20 -11.63
N GLY A 67 5.44 10.08 -12.59
CA GLY A 67 6.20 10.13 -13.84
C GLY A 67 6.00 8.94 -14.78
N GLY A 68 4.80 8.32 -14.82
CA GLY A 68 4.48 7.27 -15.78
C GLY A 68 4.99 5.87 -15.42
N THR A 69 5.55 5.68 -14.22
CA THR A 69 5.88 4.35 -13.70
C THR A 69 4.72 3.82 -12.89
N GLN A 70 4.12 2.71 -13.35
CA GLN A 70 3.08 2.05 -12.55
C GLN A 70 3.70 1.25 -11.40
N PRO A 71 3.20 1.44 -10.17
CA PRO A 71 3.59 0.60 -9.04
C PRO A 71 3.08 -0.84 -9.24
N PRO A 72 3.63 -1.81 -8.47
CA PRO A 72 3.06 -3.14 -8.39
C PRO A 72 1.59 -3.08 -8.00
N ASN A 73 0.80 -4.07 -8.43
CA ASN A 73 -0.65 -4.08 -8.19
C ASN A 73 -0.98 -4.24 -6.69
N PRO A 74 -1.58 -3.23 -6.03
CA PRO A 74 -1.84 -3.25 -4.60
C PRO A 74 -2.94 -4.25 -4.21
N VAL A 75 -3.90 -4.50 -5.11
CA VAL A 75 -5.01 -5.43 -4.87
C VAL A 75 -4.51 -6.86 -4.78
N LEU A 76 -3.73 -7.29 -5.78
CA LEU A 76 -3.16 -8.64 -5.77
C LEU A 76 -2.18 -8.83 -4.62
N ALA A 77 -1.34 -7.83 -4.32
CA ALA A 77 -0.45 -7.89 -3.17
C ALA A 77 -1.24 -8.02 -1.85
N GLY A 78 -2.31 -7.24 -1.67
CA GLY A 78 -3.16 -7.28 -0.49
C GLY A 78 -3.88 -8.61 -0.31
N VAL A 79 -4.50 -9.16 -1.38
CA VAL A 79 -5.17 -10.46 -1.32
C VAL A 79 -4.17 -11.58 -1.04
N MET A 80 -3.09 -11.64 -1.83
CA MET A 80 -2.16 -12.76 -1.78
C MET A 80 -1.33 -12.80 -0.50
N SER A 81 -1.02 -11.65 0.12
CA SER A 81 -0.34 -11.62 1.42
C SER A 81 -1.15 -12.35 2.49
N VAL A 82 -2.45 -12.12 2.55
CA VAL A 82 -3.34 -12.80 3.52
C VAL A 82 -3.56 -14.26 3.15
N VAL A 83 -3.80 -14.55 1.87
CA VAL A 83 -4.00 -15.93 1.40
C VAL A 83 -2.77 -16.80 1.71
N ILE A 84 -1.57 -16.33 1.39
CA ILE A 84 -0.32 -17.05 1.67
C ILE A 84 -0.16 -17.26 3.19
N ALA A 85 -0.33 -16.22 4.00
CA ALA A 85 -0.25 -16.34 5.46
C ALA A 85 -1.27 -17.34 6.00
N TYR A 86 -2.50 -17.33 5.49
CA TYR A 86 -3.60 -18.19 5.93
C TYR A 86 -3.35 -19.67 5.62
N ILE A 87 -2.89 -20.00 4.40
CA ILE A 87 -2.71 -21.40 3.98
C ILE A 87 -1.39 -22.00 4.47
N THR A 88 -0.31 -21.18 4.57
CA THR A 88 1.02 -21.66 4.93
C THR A 88 1.38 -21.44 6.39
N GLY A 89 0.70 -20.54 7.09
CA GLY A 89 1.04 -20.15 8.46
C GLY A 89 2.33 -19.32 8.56
N GLN A 90 2.84 -18.81 7.44
CA GLN A 90 4.01 -17.91 7.43
C GLN A 90 3.68 -16.57 8.09
N GLY A 91 4.70 -15.88 8.61
CA GLY A 91 4.55 -14.52 9.13
C GLY A 91 4.04 -13.55 8.07
N ALA A 92 3.44 -12.45 8.50
CA ALA A 92 2.82 -11.47 7.59
C ALA A 92 3.86 -10.82 6.65
N GLU A 93 5.08 -10.57 7.13
CA GLU A 93 6.18 -9.99 6.36
C GLU A 93 6.63 -10.93 5.22
N ALA A 94 6.84 -12.21 5.53
CA ALA A 94 7.22 -13.21 4.52
C ALA A 94 6.09 -13.41 3.49
N SER A 95 4.85 -13.45 3.94
CA SER A 95 3.67 -13.61 3.08
C SER A 95 3.48 -12.42 2.15
N MET A 96 3.71 -11.20 2.63
CA MET A 96 3.69 -10.00 1.79
C MET A 96 4.80 -10.02 0.75
N ALA A 97 6.03 -10.35 1.12
CA ALA A 97 7.15 -10.42 0.19
C ALA A 97 6.93 -11.50 -0.90
N LEU A 98 6.33 -12.64 -0.55
CA LEU A 98 5.93 -13.69 -1.50
C LEU A 98 4.75 -13.28 -2.39
N ALA A 99 3.92 -12.34 -1.95
CA ALA A 99 2.78 -11.83 -2.72
C ALA A 99 3.18 -10.81 -3.80
N LEU A 100 4.29 -10.10 -3.63
CA LEU A 100 4.73 -9.05 -4.56
C LEU A 100 4.87 -9.51 -6.02
N PRO A 101 5.44 -10.69 -6.34
CA PRO A 101 5.51 -11.16 -7.73
C PRO A 101 4.15 -11.25 -8.42
N PHE A 102 3.08 -11.58 -7.70
CA PHE A 102 1.72 -11.65 -8.26
C PHE A 102 1.20 -10.28 -8.71
N SER A 103 1.67 -9.20 -8.10
CA SER A 103 1.29 -7.84 -8.46
C SER A 103 1.78 -7.41 -9.85
N PHE A 104 2.78 -8.10 -10.42
CA PHE A 104 3.31 -7.78 -11.75
C PHE A 104 2.54 -8.41 -12.91
N PHE A 105 1.68 -9.40 -12.66
CA PHE A 105 0.92 -10.07 -13.73
C PHE A 105 -0.04 -9.15 -14.48
N MET A 106 -0.46 -8.04 -13.87
CA MET A 106 -1.41 -7.09 -14.47
C MET A 106 -0.79 -6.10 -15.47
N LYS A 107 0.54 -6.00 -15.55
CA LYS A 107 1.22 -5.06 -16.48
C LYS A 107 0.93 -5.32 -17.96
N GLY A 108 0.43 -6.51 -18.31
CA GLY A 108 0.03 -6.84 -19.69
C GLY A 108 -1.24 -6.14 -20.18
N ALA A 109 -2.11 -5.70 -19.26
CA ALA A 109 -3.37 -5.05 -19.57
C ALA A 109 -3.19 -3.57 -19.95
N ASP A 110 -2.12 -2.92 -19.47
CA ASP A 110 -1.86 -1.49 -19.69
C ASP A 110 -1.46 -1.16 -21.13
N LYS A 111 -0.89 -2.14 -21.85
CA LYS A 111 -0.46 -1.96 -23.25
C LYS A 111 -1.59 -1.77 -24.24
N ALA A 112 -2.81 -2.14 -23.88
CA ALA A 112 -3.97 -2.07 -24.78
C ALA A 112 -4.67 -0.69 -24.78
N ALA A 113 -4.25 0.24 -23.92
CA ALA A 113 -4.91 1.53 -23.72
C ALA A 113 -4.36 2.68 -24.60
N ASP A 114 -3.26 2.48 -25.34
CA ASP A 114 -2.50 3.56 -25.97
C ASP A 114 -3.01 4.04 -27.34
N GLU A 115 -4.11 3.50 -27.90
CA GLU A 115 -4.61 3.92 -29.24
C GLU A 115 -5.96 4.65 -29.15
N ALA A 116 -5.94 6.00 -29.36
CA ALA A 116 -7.03 6.92 -29.10
C ALA A 116 -8.02 7.11 -30.27
N ASP A 117 -9.19 6.47 -30.21
CA ASP A 117 -10.38 6.84 -31.00
C ASP A 117 -11.59 6.99 -30.05
N ILE A 118 -12.31 8.15 -30.09
CA ILE A 118 -13.33 8.50 -29.08
C ILE A 118 -14.54 7.53 -29.07
N LYS A 119 -14.94 6.94 -30.18
CA LYS A 119 -15.97 5.88 -30.20
C LYS A 119 -15.39 4.50 -29.89
N GLY A 120 -14.14 4.29 -30.25
CA GLY A 120 -13.32 3.15 -29.84
C GLY A 120 -13.01 3.19 -28.35
N ILE A 121 -12.76 4.35 -27.75
CA ILE A 121 -12.44 4.53 -26.34
C ILE A 121 -13.55 3.96 -25.44
N TYR A 122 -14.83 4.25 -25.69
CA TYR A 122 -15.93 3.70 -24.89
C TYR A 122 -16.03 2.18 -25.01
N LYS A 123 -15.95 1.65 -26.21
CA LYS A 123 -16.03 0.21 -26.46
C LYS A 123 -14.79 -0.51 -25.93
N THR A 124 -13.62 0.07 -26.15
CA THR A 124 -12.33 -0.45 -25.65
C THR A 124 -12.28 -0.38 -24.13
N ASN A 125 -12.72 0.72 -23.52
CA ASN A 125 -12.73 0.85 -22.06
C ASN A 125 -13.65 -0.19 -21.40
N ILE A 126 -14.87 -0.42 -21.92
CA ILE A 126 -15.76 -1.47 -21.41
C ILE A 126 -15.13 -2.86 -21.59
N ILE A 127 -14.54 -3.13 -22.75
CA ILE A 127 -13.91 -4.42 -23.03
C ILE A 127 -12.70 -4.61 -22.11
N CYS A 128 -11.83 -3.62 -21.97
CA CYS A 128 -10.68 -3.67 -21.06
C CYS A 128 -11.12 -3.83 -19.61
N THR A 129 -12.15 -3.12 -19.17
CA THR A 129 -12.72 -3.25 -17.83
C THR A 129 -13.24 -4.67 -17.58
N CYS A 130 -13.97 -5.26 -18.54
CA CYS A 130 -14.43 -6.64 -18.43
C CYS A 130 -13.28 -7.65 -18.43
N ILE A 131 -12.24 -7.43 -19.24
CA ILE A 131 -11.05 -8.29 -19.27
C ILE A 131 -10.30 -8.20 -17.94
N ILE A 132 -10.09 -7.01 -17.41
CA ILE A 132 -9.43 -6.77 -16.13
C ILE A 132 -10.23 -7.44 -15.01
N ALA A 133 -11.54 -7.25 -14.96
CA ALA A 133 -12.42 -7.90 -13.98
C ALA A 133 -12.33 -9.43 -14.05
N ALA A 134 -12.36 -10.00 -15.26
CA ALA A 134 -12.21 -11.43 -15.47
C ALA A 134 -10.82 -11.93 -15.03
N LEU A 135 -9.76 -11.18 -15.34
CA LEU A 135 -8.39 -11.52 -14.89
C LEU A 135 -8.26 -11.53 -13.37
N TYR A 136 -8.78 -10.51 -12.67
CA TYR A 136 -8.80 -10.51 -11.21
C TYR A 136 -9.55 -11.71 -10.65
N ALA A 137 -10.75 -12.00 -11.17
CA ALA A 137 -11.54 -13.13 -10.73
C ALA A 137 -10.78 -14.46 -10.93
N VAL A 138 -10.22 -14.66 -12.12
CA VAL A 138 -9.51 -15.91 -12.48
C VAL A 138 -8.23 -16.06 -11.67
N ILE A 139 -7.40 -15.02 -11.61
CA ILE A 139 -6.11 -15.09 -10.90
C ILE A 139 -6.33 -15.34 -9.42
N VAL A 140 -7.22 -14.56 -8.78
CA VAL A 140 -7.48 -14.72 -7.34
C VAL A 140 -8.13 -16.05 -7.05
N PHE A 141 -9.10 -16.51 -7.84
CA PHE A 141 -9.73 -17.81 -7.64
C PHE A 141 -8.74 -18.97 -7.82
N LEU A 142 -7.92 -18.93 -8.86
CA LEU A 142 -6.90 -19.95 -9.10
C LEU A 142 -5.86 -19.98 -7.98
N CYS A 143 -5.34 -18.82 -7.60
CA CYS A 143 -4.28 -18.75 -6.58
C CYS A 143 -4.81 -19.04 -5.17
N ALA A 144 -6.00 -18.52 -4.83
CA ALA A 144 -6.54 -18.69 -3.48
C ALA A 144 -7.20 -20.06 -3.26
N TYR A 145 -7.86 -20.62 -4.26
CA TYR A 145 -8.62 -21.86 -4.10
C TYR A 145 -8.03 -23.02 -4.91
N ALA A 146 -7.95 -22.91 -6.24
CA ALA A 146 -7.64 -24.07 -7.08
C ALA A 146 -6.18 -24.52 -6.96
N ALA A 147 -5.26 -23.60 -6.72
CA ALA A 147 -3.82 -23.88 -6.57
C ALA A 147 -3.33 -23.84 -5.11
N GLN A 148 -4.24 -23.81 -4.11
CA GLN A 148 -3.83 -23.69 -2.71
C GLN A 148 -2.86 -24.79 -2.26
N ASP A 149 -3.08 -26.04 -2.68
CA ASP A 149 -2.19 -27.16 -2.35
C ASP A 149 -0.83 -27.01 -3.04
N GLY A 150 -0.84 -26.60 -4.30
CA GLY A 150 0.38 -26.31 -5.04
C GLY A 150 1.17 -25.15 -4.46
N MET A 151 0.48 -24.09 -4.03
CA MET A 151 1.09 -22.93 -3.38
C MET A 151 1.68 -23.31 -2.01
N LYS A 152 0.94 -24.08 -1.22
CA LYS A 152 1.42 -24.62 0.04
C LYS A 152 2.67 -25.50 -0.16
N ALA A 153 2.61 -26.45 -1.10
CA ALA A 153 3.76 -27.31 -1.43
C ALA A 153 4.97 -26.49 -1.92
N LEU A 154 4.73 -25.44 -2.73
CA LEU A 154 5.79 -24.56 -3.21
C LEU A 154 6.45 -23.81 -2.03
N VAL A 155 5.68 -23.22 -1.14
CA VAL A 155 6.20 -22.48 0.02
C VAL A 155 6.92 -23.43 0.99
N GLU A 156 6.37 -24.61 1.25
CA GLU A 156 6.99 -25.63 2.10
C GLU A 156 8.27 -26.23 1.49
N SER A 157 8.41 -26.22 0.16
CA SER A 157 9.62 -26.65 -0.53
C SER A 157 10.77 -25.64 -0.49
N LEU A 158 10.50 -24.41 -0.09
CA LEU A 158 11.53 -23.37 0.00
C LEU A 158 12.52 -23.72 1.13
N PRO A 159 13.82 -23.59 0.87
CA PRO A 159 14.80 -23.79 1.94
C PRO A 159 14.64 -22.73 3.02
N ALA A 160 14.90 -23.11 4.27
CA ALA A 160 14.70 -22.24 5.44
C ALA A 160 15.45 -20.90 5.32
N TRP A 161 16.63 -20.88 4.69
CA TRP A 161 17.35 -19.63 4.47
C TRP A 161 16.62 -18.66 3.54
N LEU A 162 15.90 -19.20 2.54
CA LEU A 162 15.14 -18.36 1.60
C LEU A 162 13.87 -17.81 2.23
N THR A 163 13.19 -18.63 3.04
CA THR A 163 12.01 -18.16 3.81
C THR A 163 12.42 -17.04 4.79
N HIS A 164 13.55 -17.25 5.49
CA HIS A 164 14.10 -16.20 6.36
C HIS A 164 14.54 -14.96 5.58
N ALA A 165 15.09 -15.09 4.40
CA ALA A 165 15.42 -13.96 3.54
C ALA A 165 14.18 -13.16 3.13
N PHE A 166 13.05 -13.82 2.82
CA PHE A 166 11.77 -13.17 2.55
C PHE A 166 11.21 -12.45 3.79
N GLU A 167 11.33 -13.04 4.96
CA GLU A 167 10.93 -12.42 6.23
C GLU A 167 11.72 -11.13 6.49
N VAL A 168 13.03 -11.17 6.36
CA VAL A 168 13.90 -9.98 6.50
C VAL A 168 13.59 -8.94 5.42
N ALA A 169 13.43 -9.36 4.16
CA ALA A 169 13.08 -8.46 3.05
C ALA A 169 11.72 -7.79 3.29
N GLY A 170 10.72 -8.57 3.75
CA GLY A 170 9.40 -8.05 4.09
C GLY A 170 9.45 -7.02 5.21
N GLY A 171 10.26 -7.24 6.24
CA GLY A 171 10.49 -6.28 7.32
C GLY A 171 11.17 -4.98 6.88
N ILE A 172 11.99 -5.02 5.81
CA ILE A 172 12.67 -3.83 5.26
C ILE A 172 11.75 -3.02 4.32
N LEU A 173 10.81 -3.66 3.63
CA LEU A 173 9.96 -3.00 2.64
C LEU A 173 9.20 -1.76 3.16
N PRO A 174 8.61 -1.76 4.37
CA PRO A 174 8.01 -0.56 4.95
C PRO A 174 9.00 0.61 5.08
N ALA A 175 10.26 0.32 5.46
CA ALA A 175 11.29 1.36 5.55
C ALA A 175 11.63 1.94 4.17
N VAL A 176 11.64 1.13 3.12
CA VAL A 176 11.80 1.61 1.73
C VAL A 176 10.62 2.49 1.32
N GLY A 177 9.38 2.07 1.65
CA GLY A 177 8.18 2.86 1.40
C GLY A 177 8.24 4.24 2.06
N PHE A 178 8.60 4.29 3.35
CA PHE A 178 8.80 5.55 4.07
C PHE A 178 9.95 6.39 3.50
N ALA A 179 11.06 5.77 3.09
CA ALA A 179 12.18 6.48 2.47
C ALA A 179 11.78 7.12 1.14
N MET A 180 10.96 6.46 0.33
CA MET A 180 10.43 7.02 -0.91
C MET A 180 9.48 8.20 -0.63
N LEU A 181 8.59 8.06 0.36
CA LEU A 181 7.71 9.15 0.78
C LEU A 181 8.52 10.36 1.29
N LEU A 182 9.51 10.09 2.14
CA LEU A 182 10.41 11.10 2.66
C LEU A 182 11.17 11.84 1.55
N ARG A 183 11.63 11.11 0.52
CA ARG A 183 12.32 11.70 -0.64
C ARG A 183 11.48 12.75 -1.37
N VAL A 184 10.17 12.55 -1.43
CA VAL A 184 9.25 13.51 -2.05
C VAL A 184 8.96 14.70 -1.15
N MET A 185 8.86 14.47 0.16
CA MET A 185 8.47 15.49 1.15
C MET A 185 9.66 16.29 1.70
N LEU A 186 10.88 15.70 1.70
CA LEU A 186 12.04 16.29 2.35
C LEU A 186 12.56 17.49 1.54
N LYS A 187 12.38 18.68 2.11
CA LYS A 187 13.08 19.89 1.72
C LYS A 187 14.26 20.13 2.67
N PHE A 188 15.24 20.90 2.23
CA PHE A 188 16.43 21.21 3.05
C PHE A 188 16.06 21.85 4.40
N GLU A 189 15.01 22.64 4.41
CA GLU A 189 14.47 23.31 5.60
C GLU A 189 13.92 22.33 6.66
N PHE A 190 13.53 21.12 6.24
CA PHE A 190 12.95 20.10 7.14
C PHE A 190 13.98 19.11 7.70
N ILE A 191 15.25 19.19 7.28
CA ILE A 191 16.32 18.32 7.78
C ILE A 191 16.46 18.36 9.31
N PRO A 192 16.40 19.53 10.00
CA PRO A 192 16.50 19.58 11.45
C PRO A 192 15.40 18.76 12.15
N TYR A 193 14.18 18.81 11.63
CA TYR A 193 13.05 18.05 12.19
C TYR A 193 13.21 16.54 11.99
N LEU A 194 13.73 16.14 10.83
CA LEU A 194 14.08 14.73 10.54
C LEU A 194 15.12 14.23 11.54
N LEU A 195 16.18 15.01 11.80
CA LEU A 195 17.23 14.63 12.75
C LEU A 195 16.70 14.53 14.19
N ILE A 196 15.83 15.45 14.61
CA ILE A 196 15.18 15.37 15.92
C ILE A 196 14.34 14.09 16.02
N GLY A 197 13.49 13.81 15.02
CA GLY A 197 12.68 12.61 14.99
C GLY A 197 13.52 11.33 15.00
N PHE A 198 14.61 11.30 14.25
CA PHE A 198 15.54 10.18 14.22
C PHE A 198 16.20 9.93 15.59
N VAL A 199 16.70 10.98 16.25
CA VAL A 199 17.29 10.87 17.58
C VAL A 199 16.27 10.36 18.60
N ILE A 200 15.04 10.89 18.59
CA ILE A 200 13.96 10.42 19.46
C ILE A 200 13.68 8.93 19.21
N ALA A 201 13.60 8.52 17.94
CA ALA A 201 13.35 7.13 17.58
C ALA A 201 14.46 6.16 18.00
N CYS A 202 15.73 6.61 17.97
CA CYS A 202 16.88 5.77 18.30
C CYS A 202 17.14 5.64 19.81
N PHE A 203 16.85 6.68 20.58
CA PHE A 203 17.25 6.74 21.99
C PHE A 203 16.09 6.53 22.97
N LEU A 204 14.85 6.61 22.49
CA LEU A 204 13.67 6.30 23.31
C LEU A 204 13.10 4.95 22.88
N ASP A 205 13.17 4.00 23.79
CA ASP A 205 12.76 2.61 23.58
C ASP A 205 11.23 2.48 23.62
N TYR A 206 10.56 2.99 22.59
CA TYR A 206 9.12 2.88 22.44
C TYR A 206 8.74 1.65 21.61
N SER A 207 7.78 0.88 22.10
CA SER A 207 7.24 -0.29 21.40
C SER A 207 6.41 0.06 20.14
N ASN A 208 6.05 1.33 19.94
CA ASN A 208 5.32 1.79 18.76
C ASN A 208 5.71 3.23 18.35
N LEU A 209 5.39 3.61 17.13
CA LEU A 209 5.72 4.92 16.53
C LEU A 209 4.78 6.06 16.94
N LEU A 210 3.66 5.76 17.64
CA LEU A 210 2.62 6.75 17.96
C LEU A 210 3.16 7.94 18.78
N PRO A 211 3.97 7.76 19.85
CA PRO A 211 4.51 8.88 20.61
C PRO A 211 5.34 9.84 19.76
N ILE A 212 6.14 9.31 18.85
CA ILE A 212 6.98 10.10 17.95
C ILE A 212 6.12 10.89 16.97
N ALA A 213 5.06 10.27 16.44
CA ALA A 213 4.11 10.94 15.55
C ALA A 213 3.39 12.10 16.26
N ILE A 214 2.98 11.91 17.51
CA ILE A 214 2.34 12.97 18.32
C ILE A 214 3.30 14.16 18.55
N VAL A 215 4.55 13.87 18.88
CA VAL A 215 5.59 14.91 19.04
C VAL A 215 5.80 15.66 17.71
N GLY A 216 5.84 14.93 16.60
CA GLY A 216 5.98 15.53 15.26
C GLY A 216 4.81 16.46 14.91
N VAL A 217 3.57 16.06 15.19
CA VAL A 217 2.38 16.89 14.98
C VAL A 217 2.42 18.13 15.90
N ALA A 218 2.79 17.97 17.16
CA ALA A 218 2.89 19.07 18.11
C ALA A 218 3.94 20.11 17.65
N LEU A 219 5.10 19.66 17.19
CA LEU A 219 6.12 20.54 16.63
C LEU A 219 5.65 21.25 15.37
N ALA A 220 4.97 20.56 14.46
CA ALA A 220 4.41 21.17 13.25
C ALA A 220 3.40 22.28 13.57
N LEU A 221 2.52 22.04 14.54
CA LEU A 221 1.54 23.04 15.00
C LEU A 221 2.21 24.24 15.68
N LEU A 222 3.27 24.02 16.46
CA LEU A 222 4.05 25.11 17.07
C LEU A 222 4.70 26.00 16.01
N VAL A 223 5.34 25.39 15.02
CA VAL A 223 5.97 26.14 13.92
C VAL A 223 4.93 26.92 13.14
N TYR A 224 3.80 26.28 12.78
CA TYR A 224 2.71 26.96 12.09
C TYR A 224 2.19 28.19 12.85
N ASN A 225 1.97 28.07 14.16
CA ASN A 225 1.53 29.19 14.99
C ASN A 225 2.57 30.32 15.09
N ILE A 226 3.86 29.98 15.05
CA ILE A 226 4.96 30.98 15.07
C ILE A 226 5.00 31.71 13.72
N GLU A 227 4.92 30.99 12.61
CA GLU A 227 4.92 31.58 11.27
C GLU A 227 3.71 32.49 11.04
N GLU A 228 2.52 32.10 11.49
CA GLU A 228 1.31 32.93 11.43
C GLU A 228 1.46 34.23 12.21
N LYS A 229 2.03 34.18 13.43
CA LYS A 229 2.28 35.39 14.24
C LYS A 229 3.33 36.31 13.62
N ILE A 230 4.38 35.73 13.02
CA ILE A 230 5.41 36.51 12.33
C ILE A 230 4.82 37.15 11.06
N GLY A 231 3.98 36.42 10.32
CA GLY A 231 3.31 36.93 9.14
C GLY A 231 2.36 38.11 9.50
N ALA A 232 1.55 37.95 10.55
CA ALA A 232 0.69 39.01 11.04
C ALA A 232 1.46 40.25 11.53
N ALA A 233 2.59 40.06 12.20
CA ALA A 233 3.46 41.14 12.64
C ALA A 233 4.10 41.93 11.48
N LYS A 234 4.44 41.24 10.39
CA LYS A 234 4.98 41.86 9.17
C LYS A 234 3.92 42.73 8.45
N THR A 235 2.70 42.22 8.31
CA THR A 235 1.60 43.01 7.70
C THR A 235 1.28 44.29 8.49
N VAL A 236 1.24 44.22 9.81
CA VAL A 236 1.05 45.39 10.65
C VAL A 236 2.22 46.37 10.53
N ALA A 237 3.46 45.90 10.44
CA ALA A 237 4.62 46.78 10.27
C ALA A 237 4.66 47.44 8.88
N GLU A 238 4.17 46.78 7.82
CA GLU A 238 4.04 47.35 6.48
C GLU A 238 2.94 48.39 6.39
N GLU A 239 1.79 48.18 7.06
CA GLU A 239 0.73 49.16 7.15
C GLU A 239 1.14 50.45 7.93
N ASP A 240 1.89 50.27 9.04
CA ASP A 240 2.42 51.43 9.81
C ASP A 240 3.47 52.25 9.01
N PHE A 241 4.15 51.63 8.02
CA PHE A 241 5.09 52.33 7.15
C PHE A 241 4.39 53.09 6.01
N GLU A 242 3.26 52.59 5.50
CA GLU A 242 2.48 53.28 4.43
C GLU A 242 1.69 54.48 4.96
N ASP A 243 1.22 54.43 6.21
CA ASP A 243 0.47 55.56 6.85
C ASP A 243 1.40 56.66 7.41
N GLY A 244 2.72 56.50 7.32
CA GLY A 244 3.74 57.41 7.86
C GLY A 244 4.37 58.37 6.86
N ILE A 245 3.77 58.60 5.64
CA ILE A 245 4.22 59.62 4.66
C ILE A 245 3.28 60.78 4.59
#